data_1fa6d406773d1d9781fa4f7930122c15
#
_entry.id   1fa6d406773d1d9781fa4f7930122c15
#
_cell.length_a   1.000
_cell.length_b   1.000
_cell.length_c   1.000
_cell.angle_alpha   90.00
_cell.angle_beta   90.00
_cell.angle_gamma   90.00
#
_symmetry.space_group_name_H-M   'P 1'
#
loop_
_entity.id
_entity.type
_entity.pdbx_description
1 polymer ?
#
loop_
_entity_poly.entity_id
_entity_poly.type
_entity_poly.pdbx_seq_one_letter_code
_entity_poly.pdbx_strand_id
1 'polypeptide(L)'
;MKRENIYISIILVLIIILILLAFLAIYKRSKDTGIKWNGETRDTRYVKIPSFTEIYFNADTKIQAFNFFNPSSNNCSMMIALVRDGEVYYESDAIRPGYGLREIKLNKTLDCGDYQFTYIVECCGDKPNAQEEYNGVNFNTTIHVR
;
A
#
# COMPACT_ATOMS: atom_id res chain seq x y z
N MET A 1 -22.64 47.42 13.66
CA MET A 1 -22.92 46.52 12.52
C MET A 1 -21.71 46.10 11.67
N LYS A 2 -20.75 46.98 11.31
CA LYS A 2 -19.60 46.56 10.47
C LYS A 2 -18.52 45.71 11.14
N ARG A 3 -18.29 45.84 12.44
CA ARG A 3 -17.24 45.08 13.15
C ARG A 3 -17.63 43.63 13.42
N GLU A 4 -18.88 43.35 13.76
CA GLU A 4 -19.36 41.98 14.01
C GLU A 4 -19.27 41.10 12.75
N ASN A 5 -19.58 41.63 11.60
CA ASN A 5 -19.46 40.86 10.33
C ASN A 5 -18.02 40.52 10.00
N ILE A 6 -17.05 41.35 10.40
CA ILE A 6 -15.61 41.07 10.20
C ILE A 6 -15.18 39.91 11.09
N TYR A 7 -15.61 39.88 12.36
CA TYR A 7 -15.30 38.78 13.29
C TYR A 7 -15.91 37.44 12.83
N ILE A 8 -17.16 37.48 12.35
CA ILE A 8 -17.84 36.29 11.80
C ILE A 8 -17.09 35.76 10.57
N SER A 9 -16.64 36.64 9.65
CA SER A 9 -15.85 36.23 8.49
C SER A 9 -14.51 35.61 8.87
N ILE A 10 -13.81 36.18 9.86
CA ILE A 10 -12.53 35.63 10.35
C ILE A 10 -12.75 34.26 10.98
N ILE A 11 -13.79 34.08 11.77
CA ILE A 11 -14.12 32.79 12.40
C ILE A 11 -14.43 31.72 11.34
N LEU A 12 -15.19 32.07 10.29
CA LEU A 12 -15.49 31.17 9.17
C LEU A 12 -14.23 30.73 8.43
N VAL A 13 -13.31 31.65 8.16
CA VAL A 13 -12.03 31.33 7.50
C VAL A 13 -11.19 30.40 8.39
N LEU A 14 -11.12 30.64 9.69
CA LEU A 14 -10.39 29.77 10.60
C LEU A 14 -10.97 28.36 10.68
N ILE A 15 -12.31 28.22 10.66
CA ILE A 15 -12.99 26.93 10.63
C ILE A 15 -12.67 26.18 9.33
N ILE A 16 -12.67 26.85 8.17
CA ILE A 16 -12.31 26.24 6.88
C ILE A 16 -10.86 25.75 6.90
N ILE A 17 -9.93 26.55 7.44
CA ILE A 17 -8.53 26.15 7.57
C ILE A 17 -8.38 24.92 8.47
N LEU A 18 -9.10 24.86 9.60
CA LEU A 18 -9.09 23.71 10.51
C LEU A 18 -9.63 22.44 9.83
N ILE A 19 -10.70 22.55 9.06
CA ILE A 19 -11.27 21.44 8.29
C ILE A 19 -10.28 20.95 7.24
N LEU A 20 -9.63 21.85 6.52
CA LEU A 20 -8.60 21.51 5.53
C LEU A 20 -7.39 20.81 6.16
N LEU A 21 -6.92 21.29 7.32
CA LEU A 21 -5.81 20.65 8.04
C LEU A 21 -6.21 19.26 8.57
N ALA A 22 -7.43 19.09 9.07
CA ALA A 22 -7.96 17.79 9.47
C ALA A 22 -8.08 16.84 8.29
N PHE A 23 -8.54 17.32 7.12
CA PHE A 23 -8.63 16.53 5.89
C PHE A 23 -7.26 16.11 5.39
N LEU A 24 -6.26 17.00 5.42
CA LEU A 24 -4.87 16.70 5.08
C LEU A 24 -4.25 15.68 6.05
N ALA A 25 -4.55 15.77 7.34
CA ALA A 25 -4.08 14.81 8.34
C ALA A 25 -4.70 13.42 8.13
N ILE A 26 -6.01 13.35 7.80
CA ILE A 26 -6.71 12.11 7.49
C ILE A 26 -6.19 11.53 6.17
N TYR A 27 -5.98 12.36 5.14
CA TYR A 27 -5.43 11.95 3.85
C TYR A 27 -4.00 11.40 3.98
N LYS A 28 -3.16 12.05 4.79
CA LYS A 28 -1.80 11.58 5.08
C LYS A 28 -1.82 10.26 5.88
N ARG A 29 -2.78 10.09 6.80
CA ARG A 29 -2.96 8.86 7.59
C ARG A 29 -3.55 7.72 6.76
N SER A 30 -4.38 8.02 5.76
CA SER A 30 -4.95 7.03 4.82
C SER A 30 -3.90 6.44 3.88
N LYS A 31 -2.77 7.12 3.65
CA LYS A 31 -1.64 6.58 2.88
C LYS A 31 -0.73 5.65 3.69
N ASP A 32 -0.79 5.68 5.01
CA ASP A 32 -0.13 4.71 5.88
C ASP A 32 -1.09 3.52 6.13
N THR A 33 -1.50 2.84 5.08
CA THR A 33 -2.32 1.63 5.12
C THR A 33 -1.49 0.45 5.57
N GLY A 34 -1.06 0.43 6.82
CA GLY A 34 -0.27 -0.69 7.27
C GLY A 34 -0.50 -1.00 8.74
N ILE A 35 -0.61 -2.28 9.03
CA ILE A 35 -0.54 -2.80 10.37
C ILE A 35 0.92 -2.82 10.76
N LYS A 36 1.25 -2.15 11.86
CA LYS A 36 2.61 -2.13 12.37
C LYS A 36 3.00 -3.53 12.88
N TRP A 37 4.07 -4.08 12.34
CA TRP A 37 4.65 -5.33 12.77
C TRP A 37 5.85 -5.06 13.67
N ASN A 38 5.88 -5.62 14.88
CA ASN A 38 6.98 -5.47 15.82
C ASN A 38 7.78 -6.78 15.92
N GLY A 39 9.10 -6.73 15.82
CA GLY A 39 9.89 -7.81 16.37
C GLY A 39 11.18 -8.27 15.72
N GLU A 40 11.79 -7.57 14.74
CA GLU A 40 13.08 -8.00 14.20
C GLU A 40 14.17 -6.92 14.29
N THR A 41 15.39 -7.34 14.62
CA THR A 41 16.59 -6.51 14.53
C THR A 41 16.95 -6.23 13.07
N ARG A 42 17.27 -4.97 12.75
CA ARG A 42 17.59 -4.54 11.40
C ARG A 42 18.93 -5.11 10.94
N ASP A 43 18.92 -5.98 9.94
CA ASP A 43 20.11 -6.40 9.19
C ASP A 43 20.13 -5.69 7.83
N THR A 44 21.06 -4.75 7.66
CA THR A 44 21.16 -3.91 6.46
C THR A 44 21.78 -4.61 5.26
N ARG A 45 22.27 -5.84 5.42
CA ARG A 45 22.94 -6.58 4.34
C ARG A 45 22.00 -7.31 3.40
N TYR A 46 20.80 -7.63 3.87
CA TYR A 46 19.83 -8.44 3.12
C TYR A 46 18.44 -7.83 3.21
N VAL A 47 17.72 -7.90 2.11
CA VAL A 47 16.29 -7.57 2.06
C VAL A 47 15.52 -8.88 2.10
N LYS A 48 14.63 -9.03 3.07
CA LYS A 48 13.72 -10.19 3.18
C LYS A 48 12.46 -9.87 2.40
N ILE A 49 12.20 -10.65 1.35
CA ILE A 49 11.03 -10.47 0.48
C ILE A 49 10.05 -11.61 0.74
N PRO A 50 8.82 -11.33 1.24
CA PRO A 50 7.76 -12.32 1.33
C PRO A 50 7.37 -12.82 -0.06
N SER A 51 7.29 -14.13 -0.23
CA SER A 51 6.87 -14.76 -1.47
C SER A 51 5.64 -15.64 -1.26
N PHE A 52 4.81 -15.74 -2.27
CA PHE A 52 3.61 -16.57 -2.25
C PHE A 52 3.60 -17.44 -3.51
N THR A 53 3.55 -18.75 -3.33
CA THR A 53 3.38 -19.73 -4.43
C THR A 53 1.91 -19.90 -4.79
N GLU A 54 1.05 -19.75 -3.78
CA GLU A 54 -0.40 -19.88 -3.88
C GLU A 54 -1.09 -18.76 -3.12
N ILE A 55 -2.15 -18.21 -3.70
CA ILE A 55 -2.99 -17.15 -3.12
C ILE A 55 -4.45 -17.58 -3.31
N TYR A 56 -5.30 -17.32 -2.31
CA TYR A 56 -6.71 -17.66 -2.35
C TYR A 56 -7.55 -16.39 -2.32
N PHE A 57 -8.41 -16.22 -3.33
CA PHE A 57 -9.34 -15.10 -3.48
C PHE A 57 -10.78 -15.57 -3.55
N ASN A 58 -11.70 -14.65 -3.25
CA ASN A 58 -13.13 -14.86 -3.42
C ASN A 58 -13.56 -14.44 -4.83
N ALA A 59 -14.46 -15.21 -5.45
CA ALA A 59 -15.05 -14.87 -6.73
C ALA A 59 -15.94 -13.62 -6.65
N ASP A 60 -16.15 -12.98 -7.78
CA ASP A 60 -17.12 -11.89 -7.98
C ASP A 60 -16.95 -10.66 -7.07
N THR A 61 -15.84 -10.54 -6.37
CA THR A 61 -15.51 -9.38 -5.55
C THR A 61 -14.12 -8.83 -5.89
N LYS A 62 -14.00 -7.50 -5.83
CA LYS A 62 -12.71 -6.82 -5.99
C LYS A 62 -11.91 -6.78 -4.70
N ILE A 63 -12.57 -6.89 -3.54
CA ILE A 63 -11.91 -6.80 -2.23
C ILE A 63 -11.48 -8.20 -1.83
N GLN A 64 -10.18 -8.38 -1.63
CA GLN A 64 -9.55 -9.66 -1.37
C GLN A 64 -8.73 -9.61 -0.08
N ALA A 65 -8.84 -10.64 0.75
CA ALA A 65 -7.92 -10.83 1.87
C ALA A 65 -6.54 -11.15 1.31
N PHE A 66 -5.54 -10.36 1.69
CA PHE A 66 -4.16 -10.56 1.26
C PHE A 66 -3.19 -10.09 2.33
N ASN A 67 -2.55 -11.03 3.01
CA ASN A 67 -1.64 -10.73 4.10
C ASN A 67 -0.21 -10.57 3.57
N PHE A 68 0.18 -9.33 3.32
CA PHE A 68 1.56 -8.98 3.00
C PHE A 68 2.14 -8.11 4.11
N PHE A 69 3.42 -8.28 4.41
CA PHE A 69 4.14 -7.36 5.30
C PHE A 69 5.58 -7.17 4.82
N ASN A 70 6.07 -5.96 4.97
CA ASN A 70 7.47 -5.62 4.79
C ASN A 70 8.16 -5.78 6.15
N PRO A 71 9.07 -6.76 6.33
CA PRO A 71 9.77 -6.97 7.59
C PRO A 71 10.42 -5.70 8.13
N SER A 72 10.33 -5.49 9.43
CA SER A 72 10.93 -4.32 10.11
C SER A 72 12.46 -4.28 10.02
N SER A 73 13.07 -5.44 9.74
CA SER A 73 14.51 -5.57 9.48
C SER A 73 14.96 -5.01 8.13
N ASN A 74 14.04 -4.81 7.18
CA ASN A 74 14.37 -4.26 5.88
C ASN A 74 14.72 -2.77 5.97
N ASN A 75 15.55 -2.32 5.03
CA ASN A 75 15.97 -0.92 4.91
C ASN A 75 15.33 -0.19 3.72
N CYS A 76 14.40 -0.82 3.02
CA CYS A 76 13.67 -0.26 1.88
C CYS A 76 12.16 -0.40 2.08
N SER A 77 11.39 0.52 1.52
CA SER A 77 9.96 0.34 1.31
C SER A 77 9.73 -0.66 0.17
N MET A 78 8.61 -1.38 0.18
CA MET A 78 8.25 -2.32 -0.87
C MET A 78 6.98 -1.88 -1.57
N MET A 79 6.96 -1.99 -2.89
CA MET A 79 5.76 -1.96 -3.71
C MET A 79 5.49 -3.36 -4.23
N ILE A 80 4.23 -3.73 -4.29
CA ILE A 80 3.82 -5.04 -4.82
C ILE A 80 2.83 -4.86 -5.96
N ALA A 81 2.91 -5.74 -6.95
CA ALA A 81 1.94 -5.82 -8.02
C ALA A 81 1.54 -7.27 -8.32
N LEU A 82 0.29 -7.45 -8.74
CA LEU A 82 -0.23 -8.69 -9.30
C LEU A 82 -0.52 -8.47 -10.78
N VAL A 83 0.21 -9.17 -11.64
CA VAL A 83 0.13 -9.01 -13.09
C VAL A 83 -0.24 -10.34 -13.74
N ARG A 84 -1.15 -10.30 -14.71
CA ARG A 84 -1.49 -11.45 -15.54
C ARG A 84 -1.65 -11.02 -16.99
N ASP A 85 -1.03 -11.75 -17.90
CA ASP A 85 -1.10 -11.51 -19.35
C ASP A 85 -0.74 -10.05 -19.74
N GLY A 86 0.22 -9.44 -18.99
CA GLY A 86 0.63 -8.05 -19.18
C GLY A 86 -0.31 -7.01 -18.58
N GLU A 87 -1.38 -7.44 -17.93
CA GLU A 87 -2.36 -6.56 -17.28
C GLU A 87 -2.17 -6.52 -15.76
N VAL A 88 -2.19 -5.29 -15.19
CA VAL A 88 -2.07 -5.06 -13.74
C VAL A 88 -3.44 -5.20 -13.08
N TYR A 89 -3.59 -6.21 -12.24
CA TYR A 89 -4.79 -6.45 -11.42
C TYR A 89 -4.75 -5.72 -10.10
N TYR A 90 -3.56 -5.53 -9.55
CA TYR A 90 -3.33 -4.79 -8.33
C TYR A 90 -1.93 -4.19 -8.32
N GLU A 91 -1.80 -3.00 -7.76
CA GLU A 91 -0.54 -2.34 -7.43
C GLU A 91 -0.71 -1.59 -6.12
N SER A 92 0.29 -1.69 -5.24
CA SER A 92 0.27 -1.04 -3.93
C SER A 92 1.00 0.30 -3.95
N ASP A 93 0.68 1.18 -3.01
CA ASP A 93 1.59 2.24 -2.56
C ASP A 93 2.83 1.60 -1.89
N ALA A 94 3.86 2.43 -1.64
CA ALA A 94 5.08 2.00 -0.96
C ALA A 94 4.80 1.60 0.50
N ILE A 95 5.08 0.36 0.83
CA ILE A 95 4.88 -0.26 2.15
C ILE A 95 6.20 -0.16 2.92
N ARG A 96 6.23 0.65 3.95
CA ARG A 96 7.44 0.87 4.78
C ARG A 96 7.83 -0.38 5.58
N PRO A 97 9.11 -0.50 5.99
CA PRO A 97 9.55 -1.55 6.91
C PRO A 97 8.70 -1.57 8.19
N GLY A 98 8.23 -2.75 8.59
CA GLY A 98 7.36 -2.96 9.75
C GLY A 98 5.87 -2.71 9.49
N TYR A 99 5.46 -2.47 8.25
CA TYR A 99 4.06 -2.31 7.85
C TYR A 99 3.64 -3.38 6.85
N GLY A 100 2.34 -3.56 6.66
CA GLY A 100 1.80 -4.56 5.75
C GLY A 100 0.38 -4.26 5.29
N LEU A 101 -0.17 -5.15 4.48
CA LEU A 101 -1.53 -5.13 3.97
C LEU A 101 -2.27 -6.35 4.51
N ARG A 102 -3.56 -6.21 4.82
CA ARG A 102 -4.46 -7.35 5.12
C ARG A 102 -5.49 -7.57 4.03
N GLU A 103 -5.74 -6.53 3.26
CA GLU A 103 -6.75 -6.49 2.23
C GLU A 103 -6.23 -5.70 1.04
N ILE A 104 -6.60 -6.13 -0.15
CA ILE A 104 -6.31 -5.45 -1.40
C ILE A 104 -7.59 -5.27 -2.20
N LYS A 105 -7.61 -4.27 -3.06
CA LYS A 105 -8.71 -4.04 -4.00
C LYS A 105 -8.22 -4.22 -5.42
N LEU A 106 -8.65 -5.31 -6.06
CA LEU A 106 -8.33 -5.57 -7.45
C LEU A 106 -8.99 -4.55 -8.39
N ASN A 107 -8.35 -4.29 -9.51
CA ASN A 107 -8.89 -3.42 -10.57
C ASN A 107 -10.14 -4.02 -11.20
N LYS A 108 -10.24 -5.36 -11.27
CA LYS A 108 -11.40 -6.10 -11.76
C LYS A 108 -11.64 -7.38 -10.95
N THR A 109 -12.84 -7.91 -11.04
CA THR A 109 -13.22 -9.19 -10.43
C THR A 109 -12.62 -10.36 -11.21
N LEU A 110 -12.54 -11.49 -10.55
CA LEU A 110 -12.19 -12.78 -11.14
C LEU A 110 -13.35 -13.75 -10.92
N ASP A 111 -13.65 -14.54 -11.92
CA ASP A 111 -14.56 -15.66 -11.81
C ASP A 111 -13.90 -16.82 -11.06
N CYS A 112 -14.68 -17.83 -10.64
CA CYS A 112 -14.12 -19.05 -10.06
C CYS A 112 -13.14 -19.71 -11.04
N GLY A 113 -11.97 -20.11 -10.53
CA GLY A 113 -10.94 -20.75 -11.34
C GLY A 113 -9.55 -20.63 -10.73
N ASP A 114 -8.57 -21.24 -11.40
CA ASP A 114 -7.17 -21.18 -11.03
C ASP A 114 -6.41 -20.38 -12.11
N TYR A 115 -5.68 -19.36 -11.66
CA TYR A 115 -5.04 -18.39 -12.54
C TYR A 115 -3.55 -18.28 -12.27
N GLN A 116 -2.75 -18.25 -13.31
CA GLN A 116 -1.32 -17.95 -13.19
C GLN A 116 -1.11 -16.45 -13.22
N PHE A 117 -0.45 -15.93 -12.20
CA PHE A 117 -0.08 -14.54 -12.06
C PHE A 117 1.44 -14.39 -11.88
N THR A 118 1.95 -13.25 -12.26
CA THR A 118 3.26 -12.77 -11.81
C THR A 118 3.03 -11.85 -10.59
N TYR A 119 3.60 -12.26 -9.47
CA TYR A 119 3.67 -11.43 -8.27
C TYR A 119 5.00 -10.71 -8.25
N ILE A 120 4.96 -9.40 -8.33
CA ILE A 120 6.13 -8.52 -8.43
C ILE A 120 6.30 -7.83 -7.07
N VAL A 121 7.54 -7.80 -6.58
CA VAL A 121 7.93 -7.02 -5.40
C VAL A 121 9.10 -6.14 -5.79
N GLU A 122 8.93 -4.83 -5.65
CA GLU A 122 9.97 -3.85 -5.90
C GLU A 122 10.38 -3.18 -4.59
N CYS A 123 11.69 -3.03 -4.37
CA CYS A 123 12.22 -2.23 -3.26
C CYS A 123 12.38 -0.78 -3.69
N CYS A 124 11.84 0.14 -2.90
CA CYS A 124 11.95 1.58 -3.11
C CYS A 124 12.75 2.19 -1.95
N GLY A 125 13.69 3.10 -2.23
CA GLY A 125 14.38 3.85 -1.17
C GLY A 125 13.48 4.87 -0.49
N ASP A 126 13.78 5.16 0.76
CA ASP A 126 13.05 6.18 1.53
C ASP A 126 13.34 7.62 1.07
N LYS A 127 14.26 7.81 0.11
CA LYS A 127 14.65 9.13 -0.38
C LYS A 127 14.18 9.34 -1.82
N PRO A 128 13.38 10.36 -2.11
CA PRO A 128 12.85 10.64 -3.44
C PRO A 128 13.88 11.02 -4.51
N ASN A 129 15.17 11.12 -4.15
CA ASN A 129 16.27 11.54 -5.03
C ASN A 129 17.42 10.54 -5.15
N ALA A 130 17.30 9.33 -4.60
CA ALA A 130 18.31 8.31 -4.80
C ALA A 130 17.99 7.59 -6.14
N GLN A 131 18.84 7.81 -7.14
CA GLN A 131 18.98 6.94 -8.32
C GLN A 131 19.59 5.58 -7.89
N GLU A 132 18.97 4.92 -6.90
CA GLU A 132 19.35 3.57 -6.55
C GLU A 132 18.53 2.65 -7.45
N GLU A 133 19.21 1.85 -8.27
CA GLU A 133 18.62 0.76 -9.03
C GLU A 133 17.98 -0.21 -8.04
N TYR A 134 16.67 -0.24 -8.01
CA TYR A 134 15.91 -1.11 -7.13
C TYR A 134 15.78 -2.47 -7.76
N ASN A 135 16.28 -3.48 -7.07
CA ASN A 135 16.10 -4.87 -7.46
C ASN A 135 14.67 -5.28 -7.18
N GLY A 136 13.86 -5.41 -8.22
CA GLY A 136 12.57 -6.08 -8.19
C GLY A 136 12.76 -7.60 -8.29
N VAL A 137 11.86 -8.35 -7.67
CA VAL A 137 11.78 -9.81 -7.80
C VAL A 137 10.41 -10.19 -8.31
N ASN A 138 10.39 -11.05 -9.32
CA ASN A 138 9.18 -11.60 -9.90
C ASN A 138 9.00 -13.04 -9.46
N PHE A 139 7.83 -13.37 -8.93
CA PHE A 139 7.43 -14.71 -8.56
C PHE A 139 6.26 -15.17 -9.41
N ASN A 140 6.30 -16.41 -9.91
CA ASN A 140 5.11 -17.04 -10.45
C ASN A 140 4.25 -17.52 -9.28
N THR A 141 2.99 -17.16 -9.28
CA THR A 141 2.02 -17.54 -8.23
C THR A 141 0.72 -18.04 -8.85
N THR A 142 0.11 -19.02 -8.23
CA THR A 142 -1.23 -19.46 -8.61
C THR A 142 -2.26 -18.79 -7.71
N ILE A 143 -3.23 -18.11 -8.31
CA ILE A 143 -4.37 -17.54 -7.60
C ILE A 143 -5.56 -18.48 -7.78
N HIS A 144 -6.02 -19.05 -6.66
CA HIS A 144 -7.19 -19.89 -6.57
C HIS A 144 -8.41 -19.02 -6.22
N VAL A 145 -9.37 -18.91 -7.11
CA VAL A 145 -10.60 -18.13 -6.91
C VAL A 145 -11.76 -19.09 -6.65
N ARG A 146 -12.43 -18.94 -5.51
CA ARG A 146 -13.53 -19.82 -5.07
C ARG A 146 -14.73 -18.99 -4.59
#